data_fafa6209c18b468eeb6d0b97909e33da
#
_entry.id   fafa6209c18b468eeb6d0b97909e33da
#
_cell.length_a   1.000
_cell.length_b   1.000
_cell.length_c   1.000
_cell.angle_alpha   90.00
_cell.angle_beta   90.00
_cell.angle_gamma   90.00
#
_symmetry.space_group_name_H-M   'P 1'
#
loop_
_entity.id
_entity.type
_entity.pdbx_description
1 polymer ?
#
loop_
_entity_poly.entity_id
_entity_poly.type
_entity_poly.pdbx_seq_one_letter_code
_entity_poly.pdbx_strand_id
1 'polypeptide(L)'
;QLYGEYKPLHIYNLVYIKDLPSGLKFRVINVEGIVISKFELAQMVGCCGICISTGTYVHPDFRGKGVNSLLNNFRIDIAKHLGYGLLMCTDLKSNIPQMKTLDKNGWKHIHEFKNPRTGNILNVTIKEL
;
A
#
# COMPACT_ATOMS: atom_id res chain seq x y z
N GLN A 1 9.64 6.54 14.43
CA GLN A 1 8.44 7.31 14.73
C GLN A 1 7.20 6.47 14.51
N LEU A 2 6.33 6.42 15.50
CA LEU A 2 5.04 5.74 15.43
C LEU A 2 3.97 6.67 14.88
N TYR A 3 3.20 6.19 13.90
CA TYR A 3 2.01 6.90 13.40
C TYR A 3 0.76 6.55 14.18
N GLY A 4 0.81 5.51 15.01
CA GLY A 4 -0.30 5.15 15.86
C GLY A 4 -0.54 3.65 15.94
N GLU A 5 -1.55 3.32 16.71
CA GLU A 5 -2.01 1.97 16.95
C GLU A 5 -3.39 1.79 16.32
N TYR A 6 -3.56 0.76 15.51
CA TYR A 6 -4.79 0.57 14.73
C TYR A 6 -5.74 -0.40 15.42
N LYS A 7 -6.98 0.03 15.66
CA LYS A 7 -8.06 -0.82 16.17
C LYS A 7 -8.83 -1.44 14.99
N PRO A 8 -9.26 -2.68 15.08
CA PRO A 8 -9.13 -3.67 16.15
C PRO A 8 -7.77 -4.38 16.19
N LEU A 9 -6.83 -4.01 15.32
CA LEU A 9 -5.52 -4.62 15.21
C LEU A 9 -4.47 -3.84 16.00
N HIS A 10 -4.81 -3.43 17.23
CA HIS A 10 -3.95 -2.67 18.13
C HIS A 10 -2.67 -3.42 18.56
N ILE A 11 -2.52 -4.68 18.20
CA ILE A 11 -1.28 -5.44 18.37
C ILE A 11 -0.21 -5.09 17.34
N TYR A 12 -0.56 -4.30 16.33
CA TYR A 12 0.36 -3.84 15.31
C TYR A 12 0.59 -2.34 15.43
N ASN A 13 1.82 -1.93 15.25
CA ASN A 13 2.22 -0.52 15.19
C ASN A 13 2.71 -0.16 13.80
N LEU A 14 2.30 1.00 13.32
CA LEU A 14 2.82 1.58 12.10
C LEU A 14 4.04 2.45 12.44
N VAL A 15 5.17 2.13 11.85
CA VAL A 15 6.42 2.83 12.09
C VAL A 15 6.89 3.50 10.81
N TYR A 16 7.09 4.83 10.87
CA TYR A 16 7.80 5.55 9.85
C TYR A 16 9.30 5.24 9.96
N ILE A 17 9.93 4.83 8.86
CA ILE A 17 11.33 4.44 8.88
C ILE A 17 12.22 5.58 8.46
N LYS A 18 11.94 6.14 7.28
CA LYS A 18 12.77 7.21 6.71
C LYS A 18 12.15 7.82 5.46
N ASP A 19 12.64 9.03 5.14
CA ASP A 19 12.46 9.61 3.82
C ASP A 19 13.38 8.89 2.83
N LEU A 20 12.83 8.57 1.67
CA LEU A 20 13.59 8.08 0.51
C LEU A 20 13.68 9.21 -0.50
N PRO A 21 14.64 9.18 -1.44
CA PRO A 21 14.63 10.13 -2.55
C PRO A 21 13.32 10.13 -3.34
N SER A 22 12.62 8.98 -3.38
CA SER A 22 11.36 8.79 -4.10
C SER A 22 10.12 8.93 -3.23
N GLY A 23 10.24 9.01 -1.89
CA GLY A 23 9.05 9.06 -1.03
C GLY A 23 9.31 8.64 0.41
N LEU A 24 8.27 8.13 1.06
CA LEU A 24 8.28 7.71 2.46
C LEU A 24 8.18 6.20 2.57
N LYS A 25 8.96 5.61 3.45
CA LYS A 25 8.96 4.18 3.73
C LYS A 25 8.40 3.89 5.12
N PHE A 26 7.51 2.91 5.18
CA PHE A 26 6.83 2.50 6.42
C PHE A 26 7.00 1.00 6.69
N ARG A 27 6.96 0.64 7.96
CA ARG A 27 6.86 -0.74 8.43
C ARG A 27 5.64 -0.90 9.32
N VAL A 28 5.07 -2.09 9.30
CA VAL A 28 4.12 -2.54 10.34
C VAL A 28 4.82 -3.60 11.16
N ILE A 29 4.88 -3.40 12.47
CA ILE A 29 5.51 -4.32 13.41
C ILE A 29 4.48 -4.85 14.41
N ASN A 30 4.68 -6.07 14.91
CA ASN A 30 3.86 -6.61 15.99
C ASN A 30 4.45 -6.27 17.36
N VAL A 31 3.78 -6.70 18.42
CA VAL A 31 4.22 -6.46 19.81
C VAL A 31 5.58 -7.08 20.15
N GLU A 32 6.01 -8.08 19.37
CA GLU A 32 7.30 -8.75 19.53
C GLU A 32 8.42 -8.06 18.73
N GLY A 33 8.10 -7.01 17.99
CA GLY A 33 9.06 -6.28 17.15
C GLY A 33 9.33 -6.91 15.80
N ILE A 34 8.55 -7.93 15.40
CA ILE A 34 8.69 -8.57 14.09
C ILE A 34 8.08 -7.68 13.01
N VAL A 35 8.79 -7.49 11.91
CA VAL A 35 8.28 -6.76 10.75
C VAL A 35 7.28 -7.63 10.01
N ILE A 36 6.00 -7.29 10.13
CA ILE A 36 4.89 -8.01 9.49
C ILE A 36 4.78 -7.62 8.02
N SER A 37 5.00 -6.34 7.73
CA SER A 37 4.86 -5.82 6.38
C SER A 37 5.58 -4.49 6.21
N LYS A 38 5.76 -4.10 4.95
CA LYS A 38 6.37 -2.83 4.53
C LYS A 38 5.60 -2.26 3.35
N PHE A 39 5.64 -0.95 3.21
CA PHE A 39 5.15 -0.26 2.01
C PHE A 39 5.80 1.12 1.87
N GLU A 40 5.69 1.68 0.68
CA GLU A 40 6.23 2.99 0.36
C GLU A 40 5.16 3.85 -0.30
N LEU A 41 5.18 5.15 0.00
CA LEU A 41 4.31 6.15 -0.61
C LEU A 41 5.17 7.25 -1.21
N ALA A 42 4.91 7.62 -2.45
CA ALA A 42 5.65 8.65 -3.16
C ALA A 42 4.72 9.55 -3.96
N GLN A 43 5.01 10.85 -3.98
CA GLN A 43 4.33 11.76 -4.89
C GLN A 43 4.64 11.39 -6.34
N MET A 44 3.61 11.37 -7.19
CA MET A 44 3.82 11.19 -8.62
C MET A 44 4.64 12.36 -9.18
N VAL A 45 5.69 12.06 -9.93
CA VAL A 45 6.52 13.09 -10.54
C VAL A 45 5.67 13.99 -11.46
N GLY A 46 5.76 15.29 -11.23
CA GLY A 46 4.99 16.27 -12.01
C GLY A 46 3.53 16.44 -11.60
N CYS A 47 3.08 15.76 -10.52
CA CYS A 47 1.69 15.88 -10.06
C CYS A 47 1.61 15.85 -8.55
N CYS A 48 1.29 16.97 -7.92
CA CYS A 48 1.26 17.07 -6.45
C CYS A 48 0.00 16.45 -5.80
N GLY A 49 -1.00 16.09 -6.58
CA GLY A 49 -2.26 15.53 -6.05
C GLY A 49 -2.33 14.01 -6.03
N ILE A 50 -1.37 13.32 -6.64
CA ILE A 50 -1.37 11.86 -6.78
C ILE A 50 -0.22 11.24 -5.98
N CYS A 51 -0.56 10.25 -5.16
CA CYS A 51 0.39 9.46 -4.40
C CYS A 51 0.49 8.06 -4.99
N ILE A 52 1.72 7.61 -5.26
CA ILE A 52 2.00 6.26 -5.76
C ILE A 52 2.29 5.34 -4.57
N SER A 53 1.61 4.22 -4.51
CA SER A 53 1.83 3.17 -3.51
C SER A 53 2.65 2.05 -4.12
N THR A 54 3.83 1.79 -3.55
CA THR A 54 4.76 0.76 -4.05
C THR A 54 5.39 -0.02 -2.92
N GLY A 55 6.22 -1.02 -3.25
CA GLY A 55 7.07 -1.73 -2.32
C GLY A 55 6.33 -2.53 -1.26
N THR A 56 5.09 -2.92 -1.54
CA THR A 56 4.28 -3.67 -0.59
C THR A 56 4.84 -5.08 -0.38
N TYR A 57 5.07 -5.42 0.88
CA TYR A 57 5.56 -6.72 1.31
C TYR A 57 4.79 -7.17 2.54
N VAL A 58 4.38 -8.43 2.57
CA VAL A 58 3.80 -9.09 3.75
C VAL A 58 4.65 -10.30 4.09
N HIS A 59 5.06 -10.38 5.36
CA HIS A 59 5.83 -11.53 5.86
C HIS A 59 5.07 -12.83 5.60
N PRO A 60 5.71 -13.90 5.08
CA PRO A 60 5.04 -15.14 4.70
C PRO A 60 4.16 -15.75 5.79
N ASP A 61 4.61 -15.70 7.06
CA ASP A 61 3.87 -16.28 8.19
C ASP A 61 2.60 -15.50 8.54
N PHE A 62 2.44 -14.29 7.98
CA PHE A 62 1.30 -13.41 8.25
C PHE A 62 0.39 -13.22 7.05
N ARG A 63 0.65 -13.92 5.96
CA ARG A 63 -0.21 -13.88 4.77
C ARG A 63 -1.52 -14.61 5.03
N GLY A 64 -2.60 -14.14 4.39
CA GLY A 64 -3.93 -14.72 4.56
C GLY A 64 -4.59 -14.39 5.89
N LYS A 65 -4.09 -13.44 6.66
CA LYS A 65 -4.58 -13.08 7.99
C LYS A 65 -5.13 -11.65 8.07
N GLY A 66 -5.54 -11.08 6.94
CA GLY A 66 -6.11 -9.74 6.91
C GLY A 66 -5.10 -8.60 6.91
N VAL A 67 -3.80 -8.88 6.81
CA VAL A 67 -2.75 -7.85 6.82
C VAL A 67 -2.86 -6.92 5.63
N ASN A 68 -3.22 -7.42 4.45
CA ASN A 68 -3.41 -6.58 3.27
C ASN A 68 -4.51 -5.52 3.47
N SER A 69 -5.61 -5.88 4.13
CA SER A 69 -6.67 -4.92 4.46
C SER A 69 -6.18 -3.85 5.45
N LEU A 70 -5.39 -4.25 6.43
CA LEU A 70 -4.76 -3.33 7.38
C LEU A 70 -3.83 -2.36 6.66
N LEU A 71 -2.96 -2.85 5.77
CA LEU A 71 -2.06 -2.02 4.97
C LEU A 71 -2.82 -1.04 4.10
N ASN A 72 -3.91 -1.48 3.50
CA ASN A 72 -4.76 -0.64 2.69
C ASN A 72 -5.30 0.55 3.49
N ASN A 73 -5.78 0.29 4.70
CA ASN A 73 -6.27 1.34 5.60
C ASN A 73 -5.16 2.32 5.99
N PHE A 74 -3.98 1.83 6.34
CA PHE A 74 -2.83 2.68 6.66
C PHE A 74 -2.46 3.58 5.49
N ARG A 75 -2.37 3.03 4.28
CA ARG A 75 -2.03 3.82 3.09
C ARG A 75 -3.04 4.94 2.82
N ILE A 76 -4.31 4.61 2.91
CA ILE A 76 -5.38 5.58 2.68
C ILE A 76 -5.30 6.70 3.72
N ASP A 77 -5.20 6.36 4.99
CA ASP A 77 -5.18 7.33 6.07
C ASP A 77 -3.96 8.25 6.00
N ILE A 78 -2.78 7.68 5.73
CA ILE A 78 -1.55 8.47 5.60
C ILE A 78 -1.64 9.39 4.38
N ALA A 79 -2.08 8.89 3.24
CA ALA A 79 -2.19 9.69 2.03
C ALA A 79 -3.18 10.85 2.20
N LYS A 80 -4.31 10.62 2.86
CA LYS A 80 -5.26 11.68 3.22
C LYS A 80 -4.61 12.72 4.12
N HIS A 81 -3.92 12.28 5.15
CA HIS A 81 -3.24 13.17 6.10
C HIS A 81 -2.17 14.02 5.42
N LEU A 82 -1.48 13.48 4.43
CA LEU A 82 -0.47 14.20 3.65
C LEU A 82 -1.06 15.13 2.59
N GLY A 83 -2.38 15.13 2.41
CA GLY A 83 -3.07 16.06 1.52
C GLY A 83 -3.23 15.60 0.08
N TYR A 84 -3.01 14.31 -0.21
CA TYR A 84 -3.24 13.76 -1.55
C TYR A 84 -4.73 13.57 -1.84
N GLY A 85 -5.10 13.69 -3.11
CA GLY A 85 -6.47 13.46 -3.57
C GLY A 85 -6.69 12.08 -4.19
N LEU A 86 -5.61 11.40 -4.57
CA LEU A 86 -5.67 10.12 -5.26
C LEU A 86 -4.49 9.24 -4.89
N LEU A 87 -4.76 7.96 -4.60
CA LEU A 87 -3.75 6.91 -4.57
C LEU A 87 -3.75 6.13 -5.88
N MET A 88 -2.56 5.76 -6.35
CA MET A 88 -2.39 4.95 -7.55
C MET A 88 -1.39 3.84 -7.29
N CYS A 89 -1.64 2.67 -7.84
CA CYS A 89 -0.70 1.56 -7.85
C CYS A 89 -0.85 0.75 -9.14
N THR A 90 0.11 -0.13 -9.40
CA THR A 90 -0.03 -1.19 -10.40
C THR A 90 -0.05 -2.53 -9.68
N ASP A 91 -0.84 -3.46 -10.18
CA ASP A 91 -0.96 -4.79 -9.62
C ASP A 91 -1.03 -5.84 -10.73
N LEU A 92 -0.47 -7.02 -10.45
CA LEU A 92 -0.53 -8.14 -11.38
C LEU A 92 -1.97 -8.62 -11.53
N LYS A 93 -2.43 -8.71 -12.76
CA LYS A 93 -3.77 -9.24 -13.05
C LYS A 93 -3.95 -10.66 -12.51
N SER A 94 -2.89 -11.45 -12.50
CA SER A 94 -2.89 -12.82 -12.00
C SER A 94 -2.87 -12.93 -10.47
N ASN A 95 -2.62 -11.83 -9.76
CA ASN A 95 -2.62 -11.83 -8.30
C ASN A 95 -4.05 -11.65 -7.77
N ILE A 96 -4.82 -12.72 -7.79
CA ILE A 96 -6.24 -12.70 -7.43
C ILE A 96 -6.48 -12.23 -5.98
N PRO A 97 -5.73 -12.67 -4.96
CA PRO A 97 -5.93 -12.18 -3.60
C PRO A 97 -5.78 -10.66 -3.48
N GLN A 98 -4.78 -10.09 -4.15
CA GLN A 98 -4.55 -8.65 -4.15
C GLN A 98 -5.70 -7.91 -4.84
N MET A 99 -6.16 -8.40 -5.99
CA MET A 99 -7.27 -7.80 -6.72
C MET A 99 -8.55 -7.80 -5.89
N LYS A 100 -8.85 -8.91 -5.19
CA LYS A 100 -10.00 -8.99 -4.29
C LYS A 100 -9.92 -8.00 -3.14
N THR A 101 -8.73 -7.82 -2.55
CA THR A 101 -8.51 -6.85 -1.47
C THR A 101 -8.75 -5.43 -1.96
N LEU A 102 -8.23 -5.07 -3.12
CA LEU A 102 -8.43 -3.75 -3.70
C LEU A 102 -9.90 -3.49 -4.03
N ASP A 103 -10.57 -4.44 -4.67
CA ASP A 103 -12.00 -4.32 -4.99
C ASP A 103 -12.86 -4.14 -3.74
N LYS A 104 -12.60 -4.93 -2.71
CA LYS A 104 -13.30 -4.86 -1.43
C LYS A 104 -13.14 -3.49 -0.76
N ASN A 105 -12.01 -2.84 -0.95
CA ASN A 105 -11.70 -1.55 -0.35
C ASN A 105 -11.99 -0.36 -1.26
N GLY A 106 -12.71 -0.57 -2.35
CA GLY A 106 -13.23 0.50 -3.21
C GLY A 106 -12.23 1.06 -4.21
N TRP A 107 -11.14 0.37 -4.48
CA TRP A 107 -10.22 0.72 -5.54
C TRP A 107 -10.81 0.37 -6.90
N LYS A 108 -10.40 1.12 -7.93
CA LYS A 108 -10.87 0.90 -9.31
C LYS A 108 -9.71 0.58 -10.22
N HIS A 109 -9.85 -0.51 -11.00
CA HIS A 109 -8.94 -0.82 -12.10
C HIS A 109 -9.36 0.03 -13.30
N ILE A 110 -8.50 0.97 -13.72
CA ILE A 110 -8.82 1.92 -14.77
C ILE A 110 -8.20 1.58 -16.11
N HIS A 111 -7.16 0.76 -16.12
CA HIS A 111 -6.49 0.35 -17.36
C HIS A 111 -5.70 -0.93 -17.14
N GLU A 112 -5.50 -1.68 -18.22
CA GLU A 112 -4.72 -2.89 -18.23
C GLU A 112 -3.66 -2.77 -19.35
N PHE A 113 -2.44 -3.21 -19.07
CA PHE A 113 -1.38 -3.20 -20.07
C PHE A 113 -0.39 -4.32 -19.84
N LYS A 114 0.35 -4.68 -20.91
CA LYS A 114 1.44 -5.65 -20.82
C LYS A 114 2.75 -4.94 -20.57
N ASN A 115 3.44 -5.32 -19.49
CA ASN A 115 4.78 -4.82 -19.23
C ASN A 115 5.78 -5.51 -20.16
N PRO A 116 6.42 -4.80 -21.10
CA PRO A 116 7.34 -5.42 -22.06
C PRO A 116 8.61 -5.99 -21.42
N ARG A 117 8.98 -5.51 -20.23
CA ARG A 117 10.16 -6.01 -19.51
C ARG A 117 9.95 -7.37 -18.88
N THR A 118 8.74 -7.68 -18.44
CA THR A 118 8.42 -8.91 -17.72
C THR A 118 7.47 -9.82 -18.47
N GLY A 119 6.74 -9.29 -19.46
CA GLY A 119 5.65 -9.98 -20.13
C GLY A 119 4.37 -10.09 -19.32
N ASN A 120 4.35 -9.57 -18.10
CA ASN A 120 3.19 -9.64 -17.22
C ASN A 120 2.11 -8.64 -17.63
N ILE A 121 0.85 -9.03 -17.41
CA ILE A 121 -0.29 -8.13 -17.53
C ILE A 121 -0.51 -7.44 -16.18
N LEU A 122 -0.53 -6.11 -16.22
CA LEU A 122 -0.70 -5.26 -15.05
C LEU A 122 -1.98 -4.45 -15.15
N ASN A 123 -2.62 -4.21 -14.02
CA ASN A 123 -3.68 -3.23 -13.89
C ASN A 123 -3.11 -1.93 -13.33
N VAL A 124 -3.60 -0.80 -13.84
CA VAL A 124 -3.47 0.50 -13.19
C VAL A 124 -4.69 0.68 -12.31
N THR A 125 -4.49 0.88 -11.03
CA THR A 125 -5.55 0.86 -10.03
C THR A 125 -5.49 2.14 -9.20
N ILE A 126 -6.63 2.77 -8.97
CA ILE A 126 -6.72 4.04 -8.25
C ILE A 126 -7.72 3.96 -7.10
N LYS A 127 -7.49 4.81 -6.10
CA LYS A 127 -8.42 5.07 -5.00
C LYS A 127 -8.53 6.56 -4.78
N GLU A 128 -9.74 7.12 -4.95
CA GLU A 128 -10.01 8.50 -4.54
C GLU A 128 -10.00 8.62 -3.02
N LEU A 129 -9.42 9.69 -2.54
CA LEU A 129 -9.23 9.93 -1.11
C LEU A 129 -10.22 10.96 -0.54
#